data_c67efcf52943611fb751619fd71c239a
#
_entry.id   c67efcf52943611fb751619fd71c239a
#
_cell.length_a   1.000
_cell.length_b   1.000
_cell.length_c   1.000
_cell.angle_alpha   90.00
_cell.angle_beta   90.00
_cell.angle_gamma   90.00
#
_symmetry.space_group_name_H-M   'P 1'
#
loop_
_entity.id
_entity.type
_entity.pdbx_description
1 polymer ?
#
loop_
_entity_poly.entity_id
_entity_poly.type
_entity_poly.pdbx_seq_one_letter_code
_entity_poly.pdbx_strand_id
1 'polypeptide(L)'
;MRFTHKPNNNLIEIAKVNSQKKYMSVTKLTGKLSEDAINQWKANVGIEVADKVMKEASERGTCIHKFCEDYLTNEQILIPENSIDNYYTFKAMKPELNMIDNVMGLEIPLWSDEYRLKGRADCIAEYKGTLSMIDFKTSKKPKKKEE
;
A
#
# COMPACT_ATOMS: atom_id res chain seq x y z
N MET A 1 20.39 -0.36 7.53
CA MET A 1 19.91 0.92 8.10
C MET A 1 18.82 0.60 9.10
N ARG A 2 18.79 1.31 10.19
CA ARG A 2 17.72 1.18 11.18
C ARG A 2 16.79 2.37 11.12
N PHE A 3 15.50 2.12 11.07
CA PHE A 3 14.47 3.16 11.11
C PHE A 3 14.07 3.45 12.55
N THR A 4 13.87 4.72 12.86
CA THR A 4 13.35 5.16 14.15
C THR A 4 11.83 5.09 14.13
N HIS A 5 11.23 4.63 15.23
CA HIS A 5 9.78 4.53 15.38
C HIS A 5 9.30 5.49 16.47
N LYS A 6 8.26 6.28 16.16
CA LYS A 6 7.62 7.22 17.09
C LYS A 6 6.10 7.03 17.08
N PRO A 7 5.57 5.87 17.53
CA PRO A 7 4.15 5.62 17.50
C PRO A 7 3.39 6.55 18.46
N ASN A 8 2.26 7.07 17.99
CA ASN A 8 1.29 7.71 18.85
C ASN A 8 0.21 6.69 19.23
N ASN A 9 0.42 6.00 20.35
CA ASN A 9 -0.46 4.90 20.77
C ASN A 9 -1.91 5.36 20.98
N ASN A 10 -2.15 6.57 21.47
CA ASN A 10 -3.52 7.09 21.66
C ASN A 10 -4.25 7.23 20.31
N LEU A 11 -3.59 7.81 19.29
CA LEU A 11 -4.18 7.94 17.97
C LEU A 11 -4.37 6.57 17.30
N ILE A 12 -3.45 5.63 17.51
CA ILE A 12 -3.57 4.26 16.99
C ILE A 12 -4.78 3.56 17.59
N GLU A 13 -5.01 3.65 18.90
CA GLU A 13 -6.17 3.05 19.56
C GLU A 13 -7.48 3.70 19.10
N ILE A 14 -7.54 5.02 18.98
CA ILE A 14 -8.70 5.73 18.41
C ILE A 14 -8.96 5.26 16.97
N ALA A 15 -7.93 5.12 16.16
CA ALA A 15 -8.05 4.63 14.79
C ALA A 15 -8.61 3.21 14.73
N LYS A 16 -8.11 2.30 15.58
CA LYS A 16 -8.63 0.92 15.68
C LYS A 16 -10.11 0.88 16.03
N VAL A 17 -10.55 1.64 17.00
CA VAL A 17 -11.98 1.73 17.40
C VAL A 17 -12.82 2.25 16.24
N ASN A 18 -12.40 3.33 15.58
CA ASN A 18 -13.13 3.92 14.47
C ASN A 18 -13.11 3.06 13.19
N SER A 19 -12.12 2.18 13.03
CA SER A 19 -12.08 1.22 11.91
C SER A 19 -13.23 0.22 11.92
N GLN A 20 -13.88 0.02 13.07
CA GLN A 20 -15.06 -0.86 13.22
C GLN A 20 -16.36 -0.20 12.76
N LYS A 21 -16.36 1.11 12.49
CA LYS A 21 -17.56 1.80 11.96
C LYS A 21 -17.98 1.20 10.60
N LYS A 22 -19.29 1.11 10.38
CA LYS A 22 -19.87 0.59 9.12
C LYS A 22 -19.80 1.62 8.00
N TYR A 23 -18.60 2.13 7.74
CA TYR A 23 -18.33 3.04 6.63
C TYR A 23 -17.90 2.29 5.39
N MET A 24 -18.14 2.90 4.23
CA MET A 24 -17.65 2.36 2.97
C MET A 24 -16.13 2.45 2.92
N SER A 25 -15.45 1.40 2.42
CA SER A 25 -14.01 1.48 2.19
C SER A 25 -13.70 2.35 0.97
N VAL A 26 -12.62 3.12 1.05
CA VAL A 26 -12.10 3.92 -0.08
C VAL A 26 -11.82 3.00 -1.28
N THR A 27 -11.27 1.82 -1.05
CA THR A 27 -10.99 0.84 -2.11
C THR A 27 -12.27 0.40 -2.84
N LYS A 28 -13.38 0.20 -2.11
CA LYS A 28 -14.67 -0.14 -2.71
C LYS A 28 -15.23 1.02 -3.55
N LEU A 29 -15.07 2.26 -3.05
CA LEU A 29 -15.50 3.45 -3.77
C LEU A 29 -14.71 3.64 -5.07
N THR A 30 -13.38 3.58 -5.01
CA THR A 30 -12.52 3.70 -6.19
C THR A 30 -12.71 2.55 -7.16
N GLY A 31 -12.98 1.34 -6.66
CA GLY A 31 -13.33 0.18 -7.48
C GLY A 31 -14.60 0.41 -8.30
N LYS A 32 -15.64 1.01 -7.71
CA LYS A 32 -16.87 1.38 -8.45
C LYS A 32 -16.61 2.42 -9.54
N LEU A 33 -15.76 3.40 -9.27
CA LEU A 33 -15.40 4.43 -10.26
C LEU A 33 -14.62 3.86 -11.46
N SER A 34 -13.92 2.75 -11.26
CA SER A 34 -13.10 2.10 -12.29
C SER A 34 -13.82 0.91 -12.96
N GLU A 35 -15.01 0.55 -12.52
CA GLU A 35 -15.69 -0.69 -12.90
C GLU A 35 -15.91 -0.80 -14.41
N ASP A 36 -16.40 0.27 -15.04
CA ASP A 36 -16.65 0.28 -16.49
C ASP A 36 -15.36 0.10 -17.29
N ALA A 37 -14.29 0.80 -16.91
CA ALA A 37 -12.99 0.68 -17.56
C ALA A 37 -12.38 -0.73 -17.41
N ILE A 38 -12.53 -1.32 -16.24
CA ILE A 38 -12.08 -2.70 -15.97
C ILE A 38 -12.91 -3.69 -16.78
N ASN A 39 -14.22 -3.53 -16.83
CA ASN A 39 -15.10 -4.41 -17.60
C ASN A 39 -14.81 -4.32 -19.10
N GLN A 40 -14.58 -3.13 -19.63
CA GLN A 40 -14.18 -2.94 -21.02
C GLN A 40 -12.83 -3.59 -21.33
N TRP A 41 -11.84 -3.44 -20.44
CA TRP A 41 -10.55 -4.09 -20.57
C TRP A 41 -10.68 -5.61 -20.54
N LYS A 42 -11.46 -6.17 -19.61
CA LYS A 42 -11.75 -7.62 -19.53
C LYS A 42 -12.38 -8.16 -20.80
N ALA A 43 -13.31 -7.40 -21.41
CA ALA A 43 -13.93 -7.78 -22.68
C ALA A 43 -12.91 -7.80 -23.83
N ASN A 44 -11.93 -6.89 -23.81
CA ASN A 44 -10.91 -6.81 -24.86
C ASN A 44 -9.85 -7.92 -24.78
N VAL A 45 -9.42 -8.29 -23.58
CA VAL A 45 -8.33 -9.29 -23.39
C VAL A 45 -8.83 -10.69 -23.10
N GLY A 46 -10.11 -10.85 -22.76
CA GLY A 46 -10.71 -12.10 -22.31
C GLY A 46 -10.65 -12.28 -20.79
N ILE A 47 -11.68 -12.92 -20.24
CA ILE A 47 -11.85 -13.05 -18.78
C ILE A 47 -10.70 -13.83 -18.15
N GLU A 48 -10.30 -14.95 -18.73
CA GLU A 48 -9.21 -15.79 -18.17
C GLU A 48 -7.88 -15.05 -18.11
N VAL A 49 -7.54 -14.31 -19.17
CA VAL A 49 -6.31 -13.49 -19.22
C VAL A 49 -6.40 -12.36 -18.21
N ALA A 50 -7.54 -11.69 -18.12
CA ALA A 50 -7.74 -10.60 -17.16
C ALA A 50 -7.61 -11.08 -15.72
N ASP A 51 -8.25 -12.19 -15.36
CA ASP A 51 -8.22 -12.75 -14.01
C ASP A 51 -6.80 -13.18 -13.63
N LYS A 52 -6.05 -13.78 -14.55
CA LYS A 52 -4.65 -14.12 -14.34
C LYS A 52 -3.80 -12.86 -14.07
N VAL A 53 -3.94 -11.84 -14.90
CA VAL A 53 -3.18 -10.57 -14.75
C VAL A 53 -3.52 -9.89 -13.42
N MET A 54 -4.80 -9.85 -13.04
CA MET A 54 -5.24 -9.25 -11.77
C MET A 54 -4.70 -10.02 -10.57
N LYS A 55 -4.73 -11.36 -10.61
CA LYS A 55 -4.18 -12.21 -9.56
C LYS A 55 -2.68 -11.98 -9.38
N GLU A 56 -1.90 -12.04 -10.46
CA GLU A 56 -0.46 -11.82 -10.43
C GLU A 56 -0.12 -10.42 -9.91
N ALA A 57 -0.88 -9.40 -10.29
CA ALA A 57 -0.70 -8.03 -9.81
C ALA A 57 -0.97 -7.91 -8.31
N SER A 58 -2.02 -8.56 -7.81
CA SER A 58 -2.36 -8.59 -6.38
C SER A 58 -1.31 -9.31 -5.55
N GLU A 59 -0.88 -10.49 -5.97
CA GLU A 59 0.16 -11.26 -5.30
C GLU A 59 1.50 -10.51 -5.25
N ARG A 60 1.89 -9.89 -6.36
CA ARG A 60 3.09 -9.04 -6.42
C ARG A 60 2.99 -7.85 -5.47
N GLY A 61 1.86 -7.16 -5.48
CA GLY A 61 1.61 -6.02 -4.59
C GLY A 61 1.74 -6.43 -3.11
N THR A 62 1.05 -7.48 -2.71
CA THR A 62 1.09 -8.00 -1.34
C THR A 62 2.51 -8.38 -0.90
N CYS A 63 3.25 -9.06 -1.76
CA CYS A 63 4.63 -9.47 -1.48
C CYS A 63 5.56 -8.26 -1.28
N ILE A 64 5.47 -7.26 -2.16
CA ILE A 64 6.33 -6.07 -2.09
C ILE A 64 5.96 -5.20 -0.89
N HIS A 65 4.67 -5.03 -0.58
CA HIS A 65 4.23 -4.35 0.64
C HIS A 65 4.81 -5.01 1.88
N LYS A 66 4.78 -6.34 1.96
CA LYS A 66 5.38 -7.08 3.07
C LYS A 66 6.88 -6.82 3.20
N PHE A 67 7.61 -6.80 2.09
CA PHE A 67 9.05 -6.46 2.13
C PHE A 67 9.29 -5.04 2.63
N CYS A 68 8.47 -4.07 2.22
CA CYS A 68 8.57 -2.69 2.72
C CYS A 68 8.29 -2.60 4.21
N GLU A 69 7.25 -3.29 4.70
CA GLU A 69 6.92 -3.34 6.12
C GLU A 69 8.07 -3.94 6.95
N ASP A 70 8.55 -5.13 6.58
CA ASP A 70 9.64 -5.81 7.29
C ASP A 70 10.90 -4.93 7.31
N TYR A 71 11.18 -4.25 6.19
CA TYR A 71 12.31 -3.34 6.12
C TYR A 71 12.16 -2.13 7.05
N LEU A 72 10.99 -1.51 7.07
CA LEU A 72 10.71 -0.34 7.90
C LEU A 72 10.56 -0.68 9.39
N THR A 73 10.19 -1.92 9.72
CA THR A 73 10.17 -2.42 11.11
C THR A 73 11.51 -2.94 11.57
N ASN A 74 12.55 -2.87 10.76
CA ASN A 74 13.89 -3.39 11.02
C ASN A 74 13.92 -4.93 11.19
N GLU A 75 12.95 -5.63 10.62
CA GLU A 75 12.87 -7.08 10.63
C GLU A 75 13.69 -7.70 9.49
N GLN A 76 14.00 -8.97 9.64
CA GLN A 76 14.66 -9.73 8.58
C GLN A 76 13.69 -9.99 7.44
N ILE A 77 14.10 -9.65 6.23
CA ILE A 77 13.32 -9.93 5.03
C ILE A 77 13.52 -11.40 4.64
N LEU A 78 12.43 -12.17 4.70
CA LEU A 78 12.38 -13.53 4.20
C LEU A 78 11.85 -13.52 2.77
N ILE A 79 12.61 -14.11 1.85
CA ILE A 79 12.24 -14.16 0.43
C ILE A 79 11.55 -15.50 0.18
N PRO A 80 10.23 -15.51 -0.11
CA PRO A 80 9.53 -16.75 -0.46
C PRO A 80 10.06 -17.33 -1.79
N GLU A 81 9.92 -18.64 -1.95
CA GLU A 81 10.16 -19.26 -3.26
C GLU A 81 9.33 -18.56 -4.36
N ASN A 82 9.91 -18.42 -5.54
CA ASN A 82 9.31 -17.75 -6.69
C ASN A 82 9.00 -16.24 -6.50
N SER A 83 9.61 -15.60 -5.47
CA SER A 83 9.43 -14.15 -5.21
C SER A 83 10.69 -13.33 -5.44
N ILE A 84 11.67 -13.88 -6.11
CA ILE A 84 12.97 -13.22 -6.35
C ILE A 84 12.81 -11.92 -7.17
N ASP A 85 11.93 -11.91 -8.17
CA ASP A 85 11.65 -10.72 -8.98
C ASP A 85 11.00 -9.60 -8.15
N ASN A 86 10.10 -9.98 -7.23
CA ASN A 86 9.50 -9.04 -6.29
C ASN A 86 10.55 -8.46 -5.34
N TYR A 87 11.51 -9.27 -4.92
CA TYR A 87 12.61 -8.80 -4.09
C TYR A 87 13.52 -7.82 -4.83
N TYR A 88 13.81 -8.04 -6.10
CA TYR A 88 14.57 -7.06 -6.91
C TYR A 88 13.79 -5.76 -7.10
N THR A 89 12.48 -5.83 -7.29
CA THR A 89 11.62 -4.65 -7.34
C THR A 89 11.68 -3.88 -6.00
N PHE A 90 11.56 -4.58 -4.88
CA PHE A 90 11.73 -3.98 -3.55
C PHE A 90 13.12 -3.36 -3.38
N LYS A 91 14.19 -4.04 -3.81
CA LYS A 91 15.55 -3.49 -3.75
C LYS A 91 15.68 -2.16 -4.48
N ALA A 92 15.01 -2.02 -5.62
CA ALA A 92 14.99 -0.77 -6.37
C ALA A 92 14.27 0.36 -5.63
N MET A 93 13.34 0.04 -4.72
CA MET A 93 12.64 1.03 -3.88
C MET A 93 13.48 1.48 -2.67
N LYS A 94 14.50 0.73 -2.25
CA LYS A 94 15.27 1.02 -1.04
C LYS A 94 15.85 2.45 -0.95
N PRO A 95 16.36 3.07 -2.03
CA PRO A 95 16.83 4.45 -1.94
C PRO A 95 15.74 5.43 -1.46
N GLU A 96 14.49 5.26 -1.92
CA GLU A 96 13.37 6.09 -1.49
C GLU A 96 12.91 5.71 -0.07
N LEU A 97 12.86 4.42 0.26
CA LEU A 97 12.53 3.96 1.61
C LEU A 97 13.54 4.48 2.65
N ASN A 98 14.80 4.63 2.28
CA ASN A 98 15.84 5.18 3.16
C ASN A 98 15.68 6.68 3.44
N MET A 99 14.78 7.38 2.74
CA MET A 99 14.40 8.76 3.05
C MET A 99 13.30 8.86 4.12
N ILE A 100 12.78 7.70 4.57
CA ILE A 100 11.77 7.60 5.63
C ILE A 100 12.48 7.54 6.97
N ASP A 101 11.96 8.27 7.95
CA ASP A 101 12.36 8.17 9.35
C ASP A 101 11.16 8.43 10.26
N ASN A 102 11.36 8.28 11.59
CA ASN A 102 10.33 8.52 12.59
C ASN A 102 8.98 7.86 12.23
N VAL A 103 9.01 6.56 11.94
CA VAL A 103 7.82 5.80 11.57
C VAL A 103 6.80 5.83 12.70
N MET A 104 5.66 6.46 12.47
CA MET A 104 4.56 6.54 13.43
C MET A 104 3.68 5.30 13.39
N GLY A 105 3.56 4.67 12.23
CA GLY A 105 2.85 3.42 12.08
C GLY A 105 2.81 2.91 10.64
N LEU A 106 2.57 1.61 10.52
CA LEU A 106 2.37 0.88 9.28
C LEU A 106 0.96 0.29 9.30
N GLU A 107 0.33 0.17 8.14
CA GLU A 107 -1.03 -0.37 8.00
C GLU A 107 -2.04 0.32 8.94
N ILE A 108 -1.97 1.64 9.03
CA ILE A 108 -2.78 2.43 9.96
C ILE A 108 -4.19 2.62 9.43
N PRO A 109 -5.23 2.22 10.20
CA PRO A 109 -6.62 2.51 9.86
C PRO A 109 -6.88 4.01 9.83
N LEU A 110 -7.60 4.46 8.81
CA LEU A 110 -8.06 5.83 8.65
C LEU A 110 -9.57 5.87 8.49
N TRP A 111 -10.19 6.97 8.89
CA TRP A 111 -11.62 7.16 8.73
C TRP A 111 -11.97 8.65 8.57
N SER A 112 -13.14 8.88 8.00
CA SER A 112 -13.75 10.21 7.94
C SER A 112 -15.23 10.06 8.29
N ASP A 113 -15.65 10.74 9.36
CA ASP A 113 -17.07 10.77 9.75
C ASP A 113 -17.87 11.65 8.79
N GLU A 114 -17.27 12.71 8.26
CA GLU A 114 -17.89 13.61 7.28
C GLU A 114 -18.28 12.88 5.99
N TYR A 115 -17.34 12.11 5.44
CA TYR A 115 -17.57 11.37 4.19
C TYR A 115 -18.08 9.96 4.40
N ARG A 116 -18.17 9.49 5.64
CA ARG A 116 -18.50 8.10 6.00
C ARG A 116 -17.66 7.07 5.25
N LEU A 117 -16.39 7.37 5.16
CA LEU A 117 -15.39 6.54 4.50
C LEU A 117 -14.37 6.03 5.50
N LYS A 118 -13.82 4.86 5.19
CA LYS A 118 -12.68 4.30 5.91
C LYS A 118 -11.67 3.74 4.94
N GLY A 119 -10.42 3.71 5.36
CA GLY A 119 -9.30 3.20 4.57
C GLY A 119 -8.15 2.76 5.46
N ARG A 120 -7.01 2.59 4.84
CA ARG A 120 -5.77 2.24 5.52
C ARG A 120 -4.61 2.94 4.82
N ALA A 121 -3.72 3.53 5.60
CA ALA A 121 -2.45 4.05 5.11
C ALA A 121 -1.37 2.99 5.23
N ASP A 122 -0.59 2.76 4.20
CA ASP A 122 0.52 1.81 4.23
C ASP A 122 1.57 2.23 5.26
N CYS A 123 1.91 3.52 5.29
CA CYS A 123 2.87 4.06 6.24
C CYS A 123 2.56 5.52 6.58
N ILE A 124 2.67 5.88 7.85
CA ILE A 124 2.70 7.27 8.31
C ILE A 124 4.05 7.49 8.98
N ALA A 125 4.84 8.39 8.43
CA ALA A 125 6.22 8.63 8.84
C ALA A 125 6.70 10.02 8.39
N GLU A 126 7.91 10.39 8.75
CA GLU A 126 8.60 11.50 8.12
C GLU A 126 9.28 11.03 6.83
N TYR A 127 8.99 11.68 5.72
CA TYR A 127 9.68 11.49 4.46
C TYR A 127 10.47 12.77 4.14
N LYS A 128 11.79 12.62 4.05
CA LYS A 128 12.71 13.79 3.89
C LYS A 128 12.46 14.88 4.94
N GLY A 129 12.20 14.48 6.17
CA GLY A 129 11.95 15.38 7.30
C GLY A 129 10.54 15.98 7.38
N THR A 130 9.63 15.59 6.49
CA THR A 130 8.24 16.09 6.48
C THR A 130 7.28 14.97 6.82
N LEU A 131 6.37 15.20 7.78
CA LEU A 131 5.31 14.24 8.11
C LEU A 131 4.45 13.94 6.89
N SER A 132 4.38 12.68 6.53
CA SER A 132 3.79 12.22 5.28
C SER A 132 2.96 10.95 5.47
N MET A 133 1.92 10.84 4.68
CA MET A 133 1.23 9.59 4.43
C MET A 133 1.81 8.96 3.15
N ILE A 134 2.36 7.76 3.27
CA ILE A 134 3.13 7.08 2.23
C ILE A 134 2.36 5.85 1.79
N ASP A 135 2.22 5.69 0.48
CA ASP A 135 1.56 4.56 -0.17
C ASP A 135 2.55 3.84 -1.10
N PHE A 136 2.67 2.52 -0.94
CA PHE A 136 3.56 1.70 -1.74
C PHE A 136 2.82 1.19 -2.97
N LYS A 137 3.18 1.66 -4.15
CA LYS A 137 2.56 1.25 -5.41
C LYS A 137 3.54 0.52 -6.31
N THR A 138 3.07 -0.56 -6.90
CA THR A 138 3.80 -1.30 -7.92
C THR A 138 3.11 -1.19 -9.27
N SER A 139 3.88 -1.09 -10.34
CA SER A 139 3.37 -1.06 -11.70
C SER A 139 4.36 -1.73 -12.64
N LYS A 140 3.85 -2.49 -13.62
CA LYS A 140 4.70 -3.03 -14.71
C LYS A 140 5.16 -1.96 -15.71
N LYS A 141 4.48 -0.81 -15.75
CA LYS A 141 4.80 0.31 -16.65
C LYS A 141 5.00 1.58 -15.84
N PRO A 142 5.92 2.46 -16.23
CA PRO A 142 6.03 3.77 -15.61
C PRO A 142 4.70 4.50 -15.69
N LYS A 143 4.26 5.08 -14.57
CA LYS A 143 3.11 5.97 -14.59
C LYS A 143 3.53 7.29 -15.22
N LYS A 144 2.71 7.81 -16.15
CA LYS A 144 2.87 9.19 -16.63
C LYS A 144 2.54 10.12 -15.46
N LYS A 145 3.38 11.13 -15.23
CA LYS A 145 2.99 12.25 -14.39
C LYS A 145 1.86 12.95 -15.14
N GLU A 146 0.71 13.09 -14.50
CA GLU A 146 -0.29 14.04 -14.97
C GLU A 146 0.31 15.42 -14.74
N GLU A 147 0.41 16.19 -15.82
CA GLU A 147 0.85 17.60 -15.77
C GLU A 147 -0.24 18.50 -15.18
#